data_938ab4d67b0cb4c6694b9106055179f4
#
_entry.id   938ab4d67b0cb4c6694b9106055179f4
#
_cell.length_a   1.000
_cell.length_b   1.000
_cell.length_c   1.000
_cell.angle_alpha   90.00
_cell.angle_beta   90.00
_cell.angle_gamma   90.00
#
_symmetry.space_group_name_H-M   'P 1'
#
loop_
_entity.id
_entity.type
_entity.pdbx_description
1 polymer ?
#
loop_
_entity_poly.entity_id
_entity_poly.type
_entity_poly.pdbx_seq_one_letter_code
_entity_poly.pdbx_strand_id
1 'polypeptide(L)'
;MNKFLVIGNPIDHSLSPKLHNYWMEKNNINAIYEKEKLDSNDLQNFISNIRNKNICGANVTVPFKKEVIPYLDKLTPDAEATQSVNTILLDNDDKIMGHNTDIGGFENAIKFTKYDFIKKKVFLLGAGGVVPSIIFALNKMRVSSITLSNRTKRKAEDLQKFSNEKMLKKNKLSEIGVV
;
A
#
# COMPACT_ATOMS: atom_id res chain seq x y z
N MET A 1 -25.66 -5.94 7.61
CA MET A 1 -24.47 -5.30 8.23
C MET A 1 -23.34 -5.35 7.20
N ASN A 2 -22.73 -4.22 6.90
CA ASN A 2 -21.63 -4.16 5.95
C ASN A 2 -20.39 -4.86 6.50
N LYS A 3 -19.70 -5.65 5.66
CA LYS A 3 -18.51 -6.41 6.04
C LYS A 3 -17.27 -5.88 5.33
N PHE A 4 -16.23 -5.58 6.12
CA PHE A 4 -14.91 -5.20 5.65
C PHE A 4 -13.85 -6.13 6.23
N LEU A 5 -12.73 -6.28 5.53
CA LEU A 5 -11.66 -7.20 5.92
C LEU A 5 -10.28 -6.57 5.79
N VAL A 6 -9.32 -7.12 6.52
CA VAL A 6 -7.90 -7.05 6.16
C VAL A 6 -7.43 -8.45 5.79
N ILE A 7 -6.76 -8.57 4.64
CA ILE A 7 -6.18 -9.82 4.15
C ILE A 7 -4.65 -9.77 4.17
N GLY A 8 -4.04 -10.90 4.54
CA GLY A 8 -2.58 -11.06 4.59
C GLY A 8 -2.17 -12.46 5.01
N ASN A 9 -0.86 -12.74 5.00
CA ASN A 9 -0.31 -13.99 5.49
C ASN A 9 1.16 -13.79 5.94
N PRO A 10 1.47 -13.84 7.25
CA PRO A 10 0.54 -14.03 8.38
C PRO A 10 -0.30 -12.78 8.69
N ILE A 11 -1.46 -12.93 9.32
CA ILE A 11 -2.38 -11.82 9.64
C ILE A 11 -2.86 -11.82 11.10
N ASP A 12 -2.55 -12.85 11.87
CA ASP A 12 -3.10 -13.06 13.23
C ASP A 12 -2.81 -11.91 14.19
N HIS A 13 -1.66 -11.27 14.03
CA HIS A 13 -1.20 -10.14 14.88
C HIS A 13 -1.77 -8.78 14.46
N SER A 14 -2.60 -8.72 13.40
CA SER A 14 -3.14 -7.45 12.91
C SER A 14 -4.07 -6.79 13.95
N LEU A 15 -3.80 -5.53 14.24
CA LEU A 15 -4.63 -4.68 15.10
C LEU A 15 -5.71 -3.91 14.32
N SER A 16 -5.75 -4.04 12.99
CA SER A 16 -6.71 -3.34 12.15
C SER A 16 -8.16 -3.59 12.55
N PRO A 17 -8.60 -4.82 12.87
CA PRO A 17 -9.98 -5.05 13.33
C PRO A 17 -10.33 -4.26 14.59
N LYS A 18 -9.43 -4.24 15.57
CA LYS A 18 -9.64 -3.49 16.82
C LYS A 18 -9.81 -1.99 16.55
N LEU A 19 -8.97 -1.43 15.67
CA LEU A 19 -8.97 -0.01 15.35
C LEU A 19 -10.22 0.39 14.54
N HIS A 20 -10.52 -0.35 13.47
CA HIS A 20 -11.64 -0.03 12.59
C HIS A 20 -13.01 -0.23 13.28
N ASN A 21 -13.18 -1.32 14.04
CA ASN A 21 -14.43 -1.55 14.78
C ASN A 21 -14.65 -0.46 15.84
N TYR A 22 -13.60 -0.01 16.54
CA TYR A 22 -13.70 1.14 17.46
C TYR A 22 -14.19 2.40 16.73
N TRP A 23 -13.66 2.71 15.55
CA TRP A 23 -14.10 3.87 14.78
C TRP A 23 -15.53 3.71 14.25
N MET A 24 -15.91 2.52 13.81
CA MET A 24 -17.27 2.22 13.34
C MET A 24 -18.28 2.41 14.47
N GLU A 25 -18.01 1.86 15.65
CA GLU A 25 -18.84 2.03 16.84
C GLU A 25 -18.97 3.51 17.24
N LYS A 26 -17.83 4.20 17.35
CA LYS A 26 -17.80 5.63 17.74
C LYS A 26 -18.59 6.53 16.79
N ASN A 27 -18.70 6.18 15.53
CA ASN A 27 -19.40 6.95 14.50
C ASN A 27 -20.76 6.36 14.10
N ASN A 28 -21.28 5.39 14.86
CA ASN A 28 -22.57 4.71 14.60
C ASN A 28 -22.66 4.13 13.17
N ILE A 29 -21.55 3.59 12.65
CA ILE A 29 -21.51 2.93 11.35
C ILE A 29 -21.89 1.46 11.53
N ASN A 30 -23.00 1.03 10.89
CA ASN A 30 -23.45 -0.37 10.93
C ASN A 30 -22.60 -1.26 10.02
N ALA A 31 -21.41 -1.58 10.49
CA ALA A 31 -20.46 -2.42 9.78
C ALA A 31 -19.60 -3.25 10.75
N ILE A 32 -18.96 -4.28 10.23
CA ILE A 32 -17.96 -5.08 10.93
C ILE A 32 -16.66 -5.13 10.12
N TYR A 33 -15.54 -5.09 10.82
CA TYR A 33 -14.22 -5.24 10.23
C TYR A 33 -13.52 -6.45 10.84
N GLU A 34 -13.11 -7.39 10.00
CA GLU A 34 -12.47 -8.63 10.41
C GLU A 34 -11.10 -8.79 9.75
N LYS A 35 -10.40 -9.87 10.06
CA LYS A 35 -9.16 -10.28 9.40
C LYS A 35 -9.33 -11.66 8.79
N GLU A 36 -8.71 -11.87 7.63
CA GLU A 36 -8.74 -13.16 6.94
C GLU A 36 -7.34 -13.53 6.46
N LYS A 37 -6.88 -14.70 6.85
CA LYS A 37 -5.65 -15.28 6.34
C LYS A 37 -5.98 -15.96 5.00
N LEU A 38 -5.23 -15.61 3.95
CA LEU A 38 -5.37 -16.20 2.62
C LEU A 38 -4.05 -16.79 2.17
N ASP A 39 -4.12 -17.68 1.21
CA ASP A 39 -3.01 -18.06 0.35
C ASP A 39 -3.16 -17.38 -1.02
N SER A 40 -2.07 -17.31 -1.80
CA SER A 40 -2.10 -16.62 -3.11
C SER A 40 -3.17 -17.17 -4.06
N ASN A 41 -3.48 -18.46 -3.97
CA ASN A 41 -4.50 -19.12 -4.79
C ASN A 41 -5.93 -18.70 -4.44
N ASP A 42 -6.16 -18.13 -3.25
CA ASP A 42 -7.49 -17.72 -2.78
C ASP A 42 -7.86 -16.31 -3.24
N LEU A 43 -6.90 -15.53 -3.74
CA LEU A 43 -7.09 -14.12 -4.08
C LEU A 43 -8.20 -13.91 -5.11
N GLN A 44 -8.29 -14.76 -6.14
CA GLN A 44 -9.32 -14.64 -7.15
C GLN A 44 -10.73 -14.84 -6.56
N ASN A 45 -10.90 -15.84 -5.71
CA ASN A 45 -12.18 -16.11 -5.04
C ASN A 45 -12.53 -14.99 -4.07
N PHE A 46 -11.53 -14.47 -3.34
CA PHE A 46 -11.70 -13.33 -2.45
C PHE A 46 -12.20 -12.10 -3.20
N ILE A 47 -11.57 -11.74 -4.32
CA ILE A 47 -11.98 -10.61 -5.16
C ILE A 47 -13.40 -10.82 -5.73
N SER A 48 -13.75 -12.06 -6.08
CA SER A 48 -15.12 -12.39 -6.51
C SER A 48 -16.17 -12.11 -5.43
N ASN A 49 -15.84 -12.30 -4.15
CA ASN A 49 -16.74 -11.95 -3.04
C ASN A 49 -16.95 -10.42 -2.91
N ILE A 50 -15.95 -9.60 -3.22
CA ILE A 50 -16.13 -8.15 -3.30
C ILE A 50 -17.03 -7.80 -4.49
N ARG A 51 -16.81 -8.40 -5.66
CA ARG A 51 -17.61 -8.19 -6.86
C ARG A 51 -19.07 -8.53 -6.65
N ASN A 52 -19.34 -9.60 -5.91
CA ASN A 52 -20.70 -10.06 -5.56
C ASN A 52 -21.31 -9.29 -4.37
N LYS A 53 -20.63 -8.26 -3.85
CA LYS A 53 -21.06 -7.43 -2.72
C LYS A 53 -21.24 -8.19 -1.39
N ASN A 54 -20.67 -9.40 -1.29
CA ASN A 54 -20.60 -10.16 -0.02
C ASN A 54 -19.63 -9.49 0.96
N ILE A 55 -18.63 -8.78 0.43
CA ILE A 55 -17.63 -7.97 1.14
C ILE A 55 -17.66 -6.57 0.53
N CYS A 56 -17.79 -5.55 1.37
CA CYS A 56 -17.92 -4.16 0.92
C CYS A 56 -16.57 -3.53 0.52
N GLY A 57 -15.47 -4.07 1.00
CA GLY A 57 -14.12 -3.63 0.68
C GLY A 57 -13.09 -4.29 1.60
N ALA A 58 -11.83 -4.14 1.26
CA ALA A 58 -10.77 -4.76 2.02
C ALA A 58 -9.49 -3.93 2.07
N ASN A 59 -8.75 -4.04 3.18
CA ASN A 59 -7.35 -3.68 3.20
C ASN A 59 -6.48 -4.90 2.86
N VAL A 60 -5.35 -4.63 2.24
CA VAL A 60 -4.39 -5.64 1.79
C VAL A 60 -3.04 -5.38 2.43
N THR A 61 -2.46 -6.42 3.06
CA THR A 61 -1.10 -6.34 3.57
C THR A 61 -0.20 -7.41 2.97
N VAL A 62 0.94 -7.65 3.56
CA VAL A 62 1.95 -8.62 3.11
C VAL A 62 1.34 -10.02 3.02
N PRO A 63 1.61 -10.80 1.94
CA PRO A 63 2.46 -10.45 0.78
C PRO A 63 1.69 -9.82 -0.38
N PHE A 64 0.39 -9.66 -0.28
CA PHE A 64 -0.57 -9.54 -1.39
C PHE A 64 -0.67 -8.17 -2.06
N LYS A 65 -0.01 -7.11 -1.53
CA LYS A 65 -0.14 -5.73 -2.07
C LYS A 65 0.13 -5.59 -3.57
N LYS A 66 1.00 -6.43 -4.13
CA LYS A 66 1.28 -6.51 -5.56
C LYS A 66 0.48 -7.63 -6.24
N GLU A 67 0.30 -8.73 -5.54
CA GLU A 67 -0.32 -9.94 -6.09
C GLU A 67 -1.80 -9.78 -6.42
N VAL A 68 -2.52 -8.87 -5.74
CA VAL A 68 -3.95 -8.61 -6.00
C VAL A 68 -4.19 -7.83 -7.30
N ILE A 69 -3.19 -7.11 -7.81
CA ILE A 69 -3.34 -6.18 -8.94
C ILE A 69 -3.96 -6.83 -10.19
N PRO A 70 -3.56 -8.05 -10.61
CA PRO A 70 -4.13 -8.69 -11.80
C PRO A 70 -5.63 -9.01 -11.72
N TYR A 71 -6.21 -8.99 -10.52
CA TYR A 71 -7.62 -9.31 -10.28
C TYR A 71 -8.52 -8.08 -10.19
N LEU A 72 -7.95 -6.87 -10.27
CA LEU A 72 -8.66 -5.59 -10.13
C LEU A 72 -8.99 -5.01 -11.50
N ASP A 73 -10.12 -4.29 -11.59
CA ASP A 73 -10.56 -3.68 -12.84
C ASP A 73 -9.80 -2.38 -13.14
N LYS A 74 -9.39 -1.65 -12.09
CA LYS A 74 -8.65 -0.40 -12.24
C LYS A 74 -7.81 -0.08 -11.00
N LEU A 75 -6.82 0.76 -11.19
CA LEU A 75 -5.96 1.29 -10.14
C LEU A 75 -6.08 2.81 -10.06
N THR A 76 -5.97 3.36 -8.86
CA THR A 76 -5.71 4.80 -8.72
C THR A 76 -4.30 5.13 -9.21
N PRO A 77 -4.03 6.39 -9.62
CA PRO A 77 -2.70 6.80 -10.11
C PRO A 77 -1.55 6.45 -9.15
N ASP A 78 -1.78 6.59 -7.85
CA ASP A 78 -0.80 6.28 -6.80
C ASP A 78 -0.54 4.77 -6.69
N ALA A 79 -1.59 3.95 -6.77
CA ALA A 79 -1.46 2.49 -6.76
C ALA A 79 -0.78 1.98 -8.04
N GLU A 80 -1.09 2.57 -9.19
CA GLU A 80 -0.47 2.24 -10.47
C GLU A 80 1.03 2.61 -10.47
N ALA A 81 1.38 3.82 -10.03
CA ALA A 81 2.76 4.28 -9.99
C ALA A 81 3.64 3.44 -9.07
N THR A 82 3.10 2.99 -7.93
CA THR A 82 3.84 2.21 -6.93
C THR A 82 3.71 0.70 -7.13
N GLN A 83 2.80 0.23 -8.00
CA GLN A 83 2.44 -1.18 -8.14
C GLN A 83 2.19 -1.84 -6.77
N SER A 84 1.49 -1.10 -5.91
CA SER A 84 1.18 -1.51 -4.54
C SER A 84 -0.24 -1.07 -4.16
N VAL A 85 -1.09 -2.03 -3.85
CA VAL A 85 -2.48 -1.84 -3.43
C VAL A 85 -2.60 -2.25 -1.97
N ASN A 86 -3.11 -1.36 -1.12
CA ASN A 86 -3.43 -1.68 0.27
C ASN A 86 -4.91 -1.50 0.61
N THR A 87 -5.72 -1.05 -0.35
CA THR A 87 -7.16 -0.86 -0.18
C THR A 87 -7.89 -1.23 -1.47
N ILE A 88 -8.93 -2.05 -1.35
CA ILE A 88 -9.77 -2.50 -2.46
C ILE A 88 -11.21 -2.14 -2.13
N LEU A 89 -11.90 -1.57 -3.10
CA LEU A 89 -13.32 -1.20 -2.99
C LEU A 89 -14.02 -1.31 -4.35
N LEU A 90 -15.35 -1.39 -4.33
CA LEU A 90 -16.16 -1.13 -5.51
C LEU A 90 -16.34 0.38 -5.68
N ASP A 91 -16.20 0.86 -6.89
CA ASP A 91 -16.58 2.23 -7.23
C ASP A 91 -18.06 2.34 -7.62
N ASN A 92 -18.46 3.55 -8.01
CA ASN A 92 -19.86 3.84 -8.39
C ASN A 92 -20.34 3.09 -9.65
N ASP A 93 -19.41 2.58 -10.46
CA ASP A 93 -19.69 1.82 -11.69
C ASP A 93 -19.56 0.30 -11.45
N ASP A 94 -19.58 -0.14 -10.20
CA ASP A 94 -19.37 -1.53 -9.78
C ASP A 94 -18.03 -2.13 -10.27
N LYS A 95 -17.02 -1.28 -10.50
CA LYS A 95 -15.65 -1.72 -10.83
C LYS A 95 -14.83 -1.89 -9.57
N ILE A 96 -14.06 -2.96 -9.50
CA ILE A 96 -13.14 -3.19 -8.39
C ILE A 96 -11.91 -2.31 -8.57
N MET A 97 -11.75 -1.35 -7.66
CA MET A 97 -10.66 -0.40 -7.68
C MET A 97 -9.63 -0.70 -6.60
N GLY A 98 -8.36 -0.74 -7.00
CA GLY A 98 -7.20 -0.77 -6.10
C GLY A 98 -6.67 0.63 -5.80
N HIS A 99 -6.46 0.91 -4.53
CA HIS A 99 -5.95 2.18 -4.03
C HIS A 99 -4.77 1.97 -3.09
N ASN A 100 -3.93 3.01 -2.97
CA ASN A 100 -2.78 3.03 -2.06
C ASN A 100 -2.86 4.21 -1.10
N THR A 101 -3.18 3.92 0.16
CA THR A 101 -3.25 4.91 1.24
C THR A 101 -1.93 5.08 2.00
N ASP A 102 -0.93 4.19 1.77
CA ASP A 102 0.35 4.25 2.48
C ASP A 102 1.12 5.54 2.17
N ILE A 103 1.01 6.04 0.92
CA ILE A 103 1.67 7.28 0.48
C ILE A 103 1.17 8.46 1.32
N GLY A 104 -0.14 8.69 1.31
CA GLY A 104 -0.75 9.77 2.08
C GLY A 104 -0.55 9.62 3.58
N GLY A 105 -0.61 8.40 4.09
CA GLY A 105 -0.34 8.09 5.49
C GLY A 105 1.07 8.49 5.89
N PHE A 106 2.08 8.11 5.10
CA PHE A 106 3.47 8.48 5.32
C PHE A 106 3.68 9.99 5.20
N GLU A 107 3.15 10.64 4.15
CA GLU A 107 3.24 12.10 3.98
C GLU A 107 2.68 12.85 5.19
N ASN A 108 1.52 12.42 5.72
CA ASN A 108 0.90 13.04 6.88
C ASN A 108 1.72 12.81 8.16
N ALA A 109 2.26 11.61 8.37
CA ALA A 109 3.14 11.32 9.51
C ALA A 109 4.38 12.22 9.51
N ILE A 110 5.01 12.40 8.34
CA ILE A 110 6.18 13.28 8.21
C ILE A 110 5.80 14.74 8.45
N LYS A 111 4.70 15.24 7.89
CA LYS A 111 4.23 16.61 8.14
C LYS A 111 4.01 16.88 9.62
N PHE A 112 3.51 15.89 10.36
CA PHE A 112 3.32 16.02 11.81
C PHE A 112 4.63 16.23 12.57
N THR A 113 5.76 15.68 12.08
CA THR A 113 7.08 15.88 12.68
C THR A 113 7.64 17.29 12.45
N LYS A 114 7.07 18.07 11.51
CA LYS A 114 7.57 19.38 11.06
C LYS A 114 8.98 19.33 10.47
N TYR A 115 9.50 18.16 10.11
CA TYR A 115 10.82 18.01 9.51
C TYR A 115 10.78 18.28 8.00
N ASP A 116 11.69 19.12 7.50
CA ASP A 116 11.80 19.42 6.07
C ASP A 116 12.74 18.43 5.37
N PHE A 117 12.19 17.69 4.41
CA PHE A 117 12.91 16.72 3.61
C PHE A 117 13.51 17.28 2.31
N ILE A 118 13.22 18.54 1.95
CA ILE A 118 13.73 19.14 0.72
C ILE A 118 15.25 19.05 0.67
N LYS A 119 15.80 18.50 -0.44
CA LYS A 119 17.23 18.30 -0.69
C LYS A 119 17.96 17.43 0.36
N LYS A 120 17.26 16.70 1.22
CA LYS A 120 17.89 15.79 2.17
C LYS A 120 18.29 14.48 1.48
N LYS A 121 19.33 13.84 1.99
CA LYS A 121 19.70 12.46 1.68
C LYS A 121 18.98 11.53 2.64
N VAL A 122 18.34 10.48 2.14
CA VAL A 122 17.55 9.55 2.95
C VAL A 122 18.16 8.16 2.85
N PHE A 123 18.27 7.50 3.98
CA PHE A 123 18.66 6.10 4.06
C PHE A 123 17.46 5.26 4.50
N LEU A 124 17.07 4.27 3.68
CA LEU A 124 15.96 3.36 3.96
C LEU A 124 16.47 1.97 4.30
N LEU A 125 16.07 1.48 5.48
CA LEU A 125 16.36 0.12 5.93
C LEU A 125 15.17 -0.78 5.60
N GLY A 126 15.36 -1.68 4.65
CA GLY A 126 14.37 -2.65 4.19
C GLY A 126 13.87 -2.39 2.76
N ALA A 127 13.37 -3.45 2.13
CA ALA A 127 12.73 -3.44 0.80
C ALA A 127 11.41 -4.24 0.84
N GLY A 128 10.57 -3.94 1.85
CA GLY A 128 9.26 -4.57 2.03
C GLY A 128 8.17 -3.93 1.18
N GLY A 129 6.96 -4.46 1.24
CA GLY A 129 5.83 -4.06 0.40
C GLY A 129 5.35 -2.61 0.55
N VAL A 130 5.74 -1.89 1.61
CA VAL A 130 5.43 -0.46 1.80
C VAL A 130 6.49 0.46 1.18
N VAL A 131 7.70 -0.05 0.93
CA VAL A 131 8.83 0.80 0.51
C VAL A 131 8.62 1.50 -0.84
N PRO A 132 7.96 0.91 -1.85
CA PRO A 132 7.57 1.64 -3.06
C PRO A 132 6.77 2.92 -2.76
N SER A 133 5.81 2.84 -1.83
CA SER A 133 4.99 3.99 -1.41
C SER A 133 5.81 5.07 -0.70
N ILE A 134 6.76 4.65 0.15
CA ILE A 134 7.68 5.57 0.86
C ILE A 134 8.60 6.28 -0.14
N ILE A 135 9.20 5.56 -1.09
CA ILE A 135 10.04 6.15 -2.14
C ILE A 135 9.24 7.18 -2.95
N PHE A 136 8.02 6.84 -3.34
CA PHE A 136 7.16 7.74 -4.08
C PHE A 136 6.83 9.02 -3.30
N ALA A 137 6.49 8.89 -2.01
CA ALA A 137 6.23 10.04 -1.13
C ALA A 137 7.49 10.91 -0.94
N LEU A 138 8.65 10.31 -0.69
CA LEU A 138 9.92 11.04 -0.55
C LEU A 138 10.32 11.78 -1.83
N ASN A 139 10.05 11.18 -3.01
CA ASN A 139 10.23 11.85 -4.28
C ASN A 139 9.34 13.10 -4.41
N LYS A 140 8.06 13.00 -4.02
CA LYS A 140 7.14 14.16 -3.96
C LYS A 140 7.66 15.23 -2.97
N MET A 141 8.31 14.83 -1.88
CA MET A 141 8.94 15.74 -0.89
C MET A 141 10.28 16.33 -1.37
N ARG A 142 10.74 16.02 -2.59
CA ARG A 142 11.95 16.57 -3.22
C ARG A 142 13.23 16.27 -2.43
N VAL A 143 13.38 15.06 -1.90
CA VAL A 143 14.66 14.61 -1.34
C VAL A 143 15.73 14.59 -2.45
N SER A 144 17.02 14.74 -2.08
CA SER A 144 18.10 14.75 -3.09
C SER A 144 18.50 13.36 -3.53
N SER A 145 18.52 12.39 -2.61
CA SER A 145 18.86 11.00 -2.92
C SER A 145 18.26 10.05 -1.89
N ILE A 146 18.08 8.80 -2.30
CA ILE A 146 17.63 7.71 -1.44
C ILE A 146 18.66 6.59 -1.54
N THR A 147 19.11 6.07 -0.41
CA THR A 147 19.96 4.86 -0.36
C THR A 147 19.17 3.74 0.31
N LEU A 148 19.07 2.59 -0.36
CA LEU A 148 18.39 1.41 0.14
C LEU A 148 19.38 0.40 0.71
N SER A 149 19.05 -0.18 1.86
CA SER A 149 19.73 -1.37 2.36
C SER A 149 18.71 -2.44 2.74
N ASN A 150 18.97 -3.67 2.38
CA ASN A 150 18.08 -4.79 2.71
C ASN A 150 18.87 -6.08 2.89
N ARG A 151 18.47 -6.90 3.88
CA ARG A 151 19.09 -8.21 4.12
C ARG A 151 19.23 -9.07 2.85
N THR A 152 18.23 -9.05 1.98
CA THR A 152 18.27 -9.67 0.66
C THR A 152 18.57 -8.58 -0.37
N LYS A 153 19.84 -8.39 -0.73
CA LYS A 153 20.33 -7.32 -1.63
C LYS A 153 19.52 -7.25 -2.93
N ARG A 154 19.26 -8.39 -3.56
CA ARG A 154 18.48 -8.48 -4.80
C ARG A 154 17.12 -7.79 -4.72
N LYS A 155 16.42 -7.87 -3.57
CA LYS A 155 15.13 -7.16 -3.39
C LYS A 155 15.29 -5.64 -3.43
N ALA A 156 16.39 -5.11 -2.91
CA ALA A 156 16.68 -3.68 -2.98
C ALA A 156 17.05 -3.26 -4.41
N GLU A 157 17.81 -4.07 -5.14
CA GLU A 157 18.18 -3.84 -6.54
C GLU A 157 16.95 -3.86 -7.47
N ASP A 158 16.06 -4.86 -7.30
CA ASP A 158 14.81 -4.95 -8.06
C ASP A 158 13.93 -3.72 -7.81
N LEU A 159 13.86 -3.27 -6.55
CA LEU A 159 13.10 -2.08 -6.18
C LEU A 159 13.73 -0.80 -6.73
N GLN A 160 15.05 -0.67 -6.70
CA GLN A 160 15.79 0.43 -7.30
C GLN A 160 15.47 0.53 -8.81
N LYS A 161 15.61 -0.57 -9.54
CA LYS A 161 15.31 -0.65 -10.97
C LYS A 161 13.88 -0.23 -11.26
N PHE A 162 12.91 -0.83 -10.57
CA PHE A 162 11.50 -0.49 -10.69
C PHE A 162 11.24 1.00 -10.45
N SER A 163 11.80 1.56 -9.37
CA SER A 163 11.60 2.96 -8.99
C SER A 163 12.18 3.91 -10.04
N ASN A 164 13.37 3.64 -10.55
CA ASN A 164 14.00 4.44 -11.61
C ASN A 164 13.18 4.42 -12.90
N GLU A 165 12.62 3.27 -13.27
CA GLU A 165 11.86 3.11 -14.51
C GLU A 165 10.45 3.71 -14.44
N LYS A 166 9.77 3.58 -13.32
CA LYS A 166 8.33 3.88 -13.18
C LYS A 166 8.01 5.13 -12.37
N MET A 167 8.77 5.40 -11.32
CA MET A 167 8.42 6.45 -10.36
C MET A 167 9.15 7.77 -10.61
N LEU A 168 10.39 7.72 -11.10
CA LEU A 168 11.28 8.89 -11.12
C LEU A 168 11.27 9.65 -12.44
N LYS A 169 10.68 9.12 -13.51
CA LYS A 169 10.67 9.74 -14.85
C LYS A 169 10.05 11.13 -14.89
N LYS A 170 9.22 11.52 -13.92
CA LYS A 170 8.52 12.81 -13.88
C LYS A 170 9.09 13.84 -12.91
N ASN A 171 9.93 13.43 -11.97
CA ASN A 171 10.46 14.32 -10.93
C ASN A 171 11.97 14.08 -10.77
N LYS A 172 12.74 15.17 -10.68
CA LYS A 172 14.21 15.17 -10.58
C LYS A 172 14.76 14.64 -9.26
N LEU A 173 14.42 13.42 -8.87
CA LEU A 173 15.23 12.71 -7.87
C LEU A 173 16.54 12.33 -8.53
N SER A 174 17.67 12.68 -7.93
CA SER A 174 18.95 12.51 -8.57
C SER A 174 19.41 11.05 -8.59
N GLU A 175 19.08 10.24 -7.59
CA GLU A 175 19.59 8.86 -7.54
C GLU A 175 18.93 8.01 -6.45
N ILE A 176 18.69 6.72 -6.75
CA ILE A 176 18.48 5.68 -5.75
C ILE A 176 19.69 4.75 -5.78
N GLY A 177 20.46 4.71 -4.69
CA GLY A 177 21.57 3.80 -4.47
C GLY A 177 21.16 2.54 -3.71
N VAL A 178 21.92 1.43 -3.85
CA VAL A 178 21.78 0.21 -3.04
C VAL A 178 23.11 -0.12 -2.39
N VAL A 179 23.08 -0.46 -1.10
CA VAL A 179 24.25 -0.92 -0.33
C VAL A 179 23.97 -2.24 0.37
#